data_9a3a79e5d31fda5317425cab80760e34
#
_entry.id   9a3a79e5d31fda5317425cab80760e34
#
_cell.length_a   1.000
_cell.length_b   1.000
_cell.length_c   1.000
_cell.angle_alpha   90.00
_cell.angle_beta   90.00
_cell.angle_gamma   90.00
#
_symmetry.space_group_name_H-M   'P 1'
#
loop_
_entity.id
_entity.type
_entity.pdbx_description
1 polymer ?
#
loop_
_entity_poly.entity_id
_entity_poly.type
_entity_poly.pdbx_seq_one_letter_code
_entity_poly.pdbx_strand_id
1 'polypeptide(L)'
;MRRTRWIVLGGCFLAYLFDALEIVLLSMALPTIRKDLGLSITQGGLLATATLIGIGVSSVLGGYVADNFGRKKALLAALITFGVFTAALAAAPGFETLLLLRFLAGIGLGAVWSVVSAYVVETWPVESRGRAAAFVISAFPAGGAIAATVSGWFLPDWRTMFLVAGVAVVVPVAVVVAFFRESETWSAQKATGAQDVVSVREVLSGSLLRTTLLGTLMAALALTGYWGATTWLPTYLTSERHLPSSTVAILVTILNVGMFLGYNGFGFLADHIGRRRTIIITLVGVAVTLPIYAVTTQQSALLWVGPLFGVFTAFFGLFGSYLGELFPTRSRATGAGFCFNVGRGVSALAPFALAGLAKSIGFSGGLIVCASFFALAALVATALPRINENPGHATTADPHSDASVTA
;
A
#
# COMPACT_ATOMS: atom_id res chain seq x y z
N MET A 1 -19.90 4.08 -22.81
CA MET A 1 -18.66 3.39 -22.37
C MET A 1 -17.49 4.33 -22.00
N ARG A 2 -17.02 5.25 -22.86
CA ARG A 2 -15.85 6.11 -22.51
C ARG A 2 -16.02 6.94 -21.23
N ARG A 3 -17.15 7.64 -21.03
CA ARG A 3 -17.43 8.48 -19.86
C ARG A 3 -17.50 7.67 -18.57
N THR A 4 -18.06 6.48 -18.61
CA THR A 4 -18.18 5.60 -17.43
C THR A 4 -16.83 5.17 -16.88
N ARG A 5 -15.83 4.88 -17.73
CA ARG A 5 -14.48 4.47 -17.29
C ARG A 5 -13.78 5.55 -16.47
N TRP A 6 -13.87 6.82 -16.91
CA TRP A 6 -13.26 7.93 -16.19
C TRP A 6 -13.92 8.20 -14.84
N ILE A 7 -15.25 8.03 -14.77
CA ILE A 7 -16.00 8.15 -13.51
C ILE A 7 -15.57 7.05 -12.55
N VAL A 8 -15.48 5.80 -13.01
CA VAL A 8 -15.01 4.67 -12.19
C VAL A 8 -13.57 4.91 -11.73
N LEU A 9 -12.67 5.34 -12.62
CA LEU A 9 -11.29 5.62 -12.28
C LEU A 9 -11.16 6.71 -11.21
N GLY A 10 -11.87 7.84 -11.39
CA GLY A 10 -11.87 8.94 -10.42
C GLY A 10 -12.46 8.52 -9.06
N GLY A 11 -13.53 7.72 -9.06
CA GLY A 11 -14.11 7.19 -7.82
C GLY A 11 -13.22 6.15 -7.14
N CYS A 12 -12.52 5.29 -7.89
CA CYS A 12 -11.51 4.38 -7.37
C CYS A 12 -10.32 5.14 -6.76
N PHE A 13 -9.85 6.18 -7.45
CA PHE A 13 -8.81 7.08 -6.93
C PHE A 13 -9.26 7.73 -5.62
N LEU A 14 -10.47 8.26 -5.57
CA LEU A 14 -11.04 8.90 -4.39
C LEU A 14 -11.20 7.90 -3.23
N ALA A 15 -11.71 6.71 -3.46
CA ALA A 15 -11.85 5.67 -2.44
C ALA A 15 -10.49 5.29 -1.84
N TYR A 16 -9.47 5.10 -2.68
CA TYR A 16 -8.12 4.73 -2.23
C TYR A 16 -7.37 5.92 -1.60
N LEU A 17 -7.69 7.15 -1.98
CA LEU A 17 -7.19 8.37 -1.33
C LEU A 17 -7.65 8.44 0.12
N PHE A 18 -8.94 8.17 0.39
CA PHE A 18 -9.48 8.16 1.76
C PHE A 18 -8.95 7.00 2.60
N ASP A 19 -8.68 5.85 1.99
CA ASP A 19 -7.99 4.72 2.64
C ASP A 19 -6.60 5.14 3.15
N ALA A 20 -5.80 5.75 2.29
CA ALA A 20 -4.47 6.24 2.64
C ALA A 20 -4.49 7.39 3.66
N LEU A 21 -5.44 8.32 3.50
CA LEU A 21 -5.65 9.42 4.42
C LEU A 21 -5.83 8.89 5.85
N GLU A 22 -6.68 7.90 6.03
CA GLU A 22 -6.99 7.33 7.34
C GLU A 22 -5.77 6.67 8.00
N ILE A 23 -4.97 5.94 7.23
CA ILE A 23 -3.75 5.31 7.72
C ILE A 23 -2.74 6.33 8.21
N VAL A 24 -2.53 7.42 7.45
CA VAL A 24 -1.56 8.46 7.79
C VAL A 24 -2.04 9.32 8.96
N LEU A 25 -3.35 9.56 9.09
CA LEU A 25 -3.92 10.28 10.24
C LEU A 25 -3.55 9.63 11.57
N LEU A 26 -3.55 8.29 11.66
CA LEU A 26 -3.11 7.61 12.88
C LEU A 26 -1.65 7.94 13.20
N SER A 27 -0.76 7.83 12.22
CA SER A 27 0.67 8.11 12.43
C SER A 27 0.90 9.54 12.91
N MET A 28 0.16 10.51 12.35
CA MET A 28 0.22 11.93 12.75
C MET A 28 -0.33 12.17 14.15
N ALA A 29 -1.43 11.51 14.52
CA ALA A 29 -2.09 11.66 15.81
C ALA A 29 -1.39 10.90 16.94
N LEU A 30 -0.59 9.89 16.62
CA LEU A 30 -0.03 8.93 17.59
C LEU A 30 0.73 9.59 18.75
N PRO A 31 1.59 10.62 18.55
CA PRO A 31 2.23 11.33 19.65
C PRO A 31 1.22 11.96 20.62
N THR A 32 0.16 12.58 20.08
CA THR A 32 -0.88 13.25 20.84
C THR A 32 -1.77 12.27 21.58
N ILE A 33 -2.23 11.19 20.93
CA ILE A 33 -3.02 10.12 21.54
C ILE A 33 -2.26 9.50 22.72
N ARG A 34 -0.96 9.21 22.52
CA ARG A 34 -0.13 8.65 23.57
C ARG A 34 -0.01 9.59 24.77
N LYS A 35 0.16 10.87 24.55
CA LYS A 35 0.24 11.88 25.61
C LYS A 35 -1.10 12.02 26.34
N ASP A 36 -2.20 12.11 25.60
CA ASP A 36 -3.55 12.32 26.13
C ASP A 36 -4.03 11.14 27.01
N LEU A 37 -3.78 9.91 26.56
CA LEU A 37 -4.24 8.68 27.23
C LEU A 37 -3.15 8.00 28.08
N GLY A 38 -1.98 8.59 28.23
CA GLY A 38 -0.87 8.01 29.00
C GLY A 38 -0.31 6.69 28.43
N LEU A 39 -0.39 6.49 27.11
CA LEU A 39 0.01 5.24 26.48
C LEU A 39 1.53 5.11 26.33
N SER A 40 2.02 3.92 26.58
CA SER A 40 3.40 3.56 26.29
C SER A 40 3.69 3.57 24.78
N ILE A 41 4.98 3.63 24.39
CA ILE A 41 5.41 3.51 22.99
C ILE A 41 4.90 2.17 22.39
N THR A 42 4.98 1.10 23.18
CA THR A 42 4.52 -0.24 22.76
C THR A 42 3.02 -0.28 22.46
N GLN A 43 2.20 0.33 23.31
CA GLN A 43 0.75 0.45 23.09
C GLN A 43 0.46 1.27 21.83
N GLY A 44 1.20 2.37 21.58
CA GLY A 44 1.10 3.10 20.33
C GLY A 44 1.40 2.25 19.10
N GLY A 45 2.44 1.42 19.16
CA GLY A 45 2.78 0.48 18.09
C GLY A 45 1.70 -0.58 17.87
N LEU A 46 1.06 -1.06 18.93
CA LEU A 46 -0.06 -2.00 18.84
C LEU A 46 -1.29 -1.41 18.13
N LEU A 47 -1.58 -0.11 18.29
CA LEU A 47 -2.68 0.55 17.55
C LEU A 47 -2.46 0.49 16.04
N ALA A 48 -1.24 0.79 15.58
CA ALA A 48 -0.90 0.69 14.16
C ALA A 48 -0.89 -0.77 13.68
N THR A 49 -0.31 -1.67 14.46
CA THR A 49 -0.30 -3.11 14.17
C THR A 49 -1.71 -3.68 14.07
N ALA A 50 -2.63 -3.32 14.97
CA ALA A 50 -4.02 -3.77 14.91
C ALA A 50 -4.70 -3.36 13.59
N THR A 51 -4.46 -2.14 13.13
CA THR A 51 -4.95 -1.69 11.82
C THR A 51 -4.40 -2.54 10.68
N LEU A 52 -3.08 -2.75 10.65
CA LEU A 52 -2.42 -3.53 9.59
C LEU A 52 -2.84 -5.00 9.61
N ILE A 53 -3.09 -5.60 10.78
CA ILE A 53 -3.66 -6.95 10.89
C ILE A 53 -5.08 -6.97 10.31
N GLY A 54 -5.92 -6.00 10.67
CA GLY A 54 -7.26 -5.85 10.11
C GLY A 54 -7.24 -5.76 8.58
N ILE A 55 -6.32 -4.95 8.04
CA ILE A 55 -6.07 -4.84 6.60
C ILE A 55 -5.64 -6.19 5.99
N GLY A 56 -4.74 -6.92 6.65
CA GLY A 56 -4.26 -8.23 6.19
C GLY A 56 -5.40 -9.24 6.11
N VAL A 57 -6.21 -9.35 7.15
CA VAL A 57 -7.38 -10.24 7.21
C VAL A 57 -8.38 -9.90 6.11
N SER A 58 -8.72 -8.63 5.95
CA SER A 58 -9.74 -8.21 5.00
C SER A 58 -9.27 -8.16 3.55
N SER A 59 -7.98 -8.10 3.28
CA SER A 59 -7.46 -8.19 1.91
C SER A 59 -7.86 -9.50 1.22
N VAL A 60 -7.94 -10.59 1.98
CA VAL A 60 -8.41 -11.88 1.48
C VAL A 60 -9.94 -11.93 1.45
N LEU A 61 -10.58 -11.54 2.56
CA LEU A 61 -12.04 -11.56 2.68
C LEU A 61 -12.74 -10.57 1.74
N GLY A 62 -12.13 -9.40 1.51
CA GLY A 62 -12.67 -8.37 0.61
C GLY A 62 -12.75 -8.83 -0.83
N GLY A 63 -11.74 -9.57 -1.31
CA GLY A 63 -11.81 -10.24 -2.62
C GLY A 63 -12.95 -11.24 -2.69
N TYR A 64 -13.08 -12.12 -1.70
CA TYR A 64 -14.17 -13.09 -1.62
C TYR A 64 -15.56 -12.41 -1.60
N VAL A 65 -15.72 -11.36 -0.81
CA VAL A 65 -16.98 -10.59 -0.76
C VAL A 65 -17.27 -9.93 -2.11
N ALA A 66 -16.25 -9.34 -2.75
CA ALA A 66 -16.42 -8.72 -4.06
C ALA A 66 -16.82 -9.74 -5.14
N ASP A 67 -16.23 -10.94 -5.11
CA ASP A 67 -16.52 -11.99 -6.08
C ASP A 67 -17.93 -12.58 -5.91
N ASN A 68 -18.40 -12.73 -4.69
CA ASN A 68 -19.69 -13.36 -4.41
C ASN A 68 -20.88 -12.37 -4.41
N PHE A 69 -20.68 -11.15 -3.90
CA PHE A 69 -21.75 -10.18 -3.69
C PHE A 69 -21.73 -8.98 -4.65
N GLY A 70 -20.66 -8.84 -5.43
CA GLY A 70 -20.48 -7.77 -6.40
C GLY A 70 -19.53 -6.68 -5.95
N ARG A 71 -18.87 -6.04 -6.93
CA ARG A 71 -17.80 -5.04 -6.69
C ARG A 71 -18.33 -3.78 -6.01
N LYS A 72 -19.49 -3.28 -6.46
CA LYS A 72 -20.11 -2.07 -5.89
C LYS A 72 -20.49 -2.25 -4.43
N LYS A 73 -21.16 -3.36 -4.10
CA LYS A 73 -21.58 -3.65 -2.73
C LYS A 73 -20.40 -3.85 -1.80
N ALA A 74 -19.36 -4.56 -2.25
CA ALA A 74 -18.15 -4.79 -1.49
C ALA A 74 -17.41 -3.47 -1.19
N LEU A 75 -17.29 -2.57 -2.19
CA LEU A 75 -16.66 -1.26 -2.00
C LEU A 75 -17.45 -0.38 -1.02
N LEU A 76 -18.77 -0.35 -1.13
CA LEU A 76 -19.62 0.39 -0.18
C LEU A 76 -19.49 -0.15 1.25
N ALA A 77 -19.55 -1.47 1.42
CA ALA A 77 -19.35 -2.10 2.73
C ALA A 77 -17.99 -1.75 3.33
N ALA A 78 -16.92 -1.79 2.53
CA ALA A 78 -15.58 -1.43 2.95
C ALA A 78 -15.47 0.03 3.40
N LEU A 79 -15.97 0.97 2.58
CA LEU A 79 -15.97 2.41 2.88
C LEU A 79 -16.77 2.73 4.13
N ILE A 80 -17.99 2.19 4.26
CA ILE A 80 -18.85 2.42 5.43
C ILE A 80 -18.20 1.85 6.69
N THR A 81 -17.63 0.64 6.61
CA THR A 81 -16.96 -0.01 7.75
C THR A 81 -15.83 0.85 8.28
N PHE A 82 -14.86 1.23 7.43
CA PHE A 82 -13.75 2.03 7.96
C PHE A 82 -14.19 3.45 8.34
N GLY A 83 -15.12 4.08 7.62
CA GLY A 83 -15.63 5.41 7.95
C GLY A 83 -16.30 5.45 9.33
N VAL A 84 -17.18 4.49 9.61
CA VAL A 84 -17.88 4.38 10.90
C VAL A 84 -16.90 4.15 12.05
N PHE A 85 -15.98 3.18 11.90
CA PHE A 85 -15.04 2.87 12.97
C PHE A 85 -13.98 3.96 13.15
N THR A 86 -13.59 4.68 12.10
CA THR A 86 -12.74 5.87 12.20
C THR A 86 -13.45 6.99 12.96
N ALA A 87 -14.72 7.30 12.65
CA ALA A 87 -15.48 8.29 13.40
C ALA A 87 -15.66 7.88 14.87
N ALA A 88 -15.88 6.58 15.14
CA ALA A 88 -16.05 6.06 16.49
C ALA A 88 -14.80 6.21 17.38
N LEU A 89 -13.59 6.36 16.78
CA LEU A 89 -12.36 6.63 17.55
C LEU A 89 -12.48 7.90 18.40
N ALA A 90 -13.23 8.89 17.94
CA ALA A 90 -13.47 10.12 18.68
C ALA A 90 -14.09 9.92 20.07
N ALA A 91 -14.91 8.87 20.20
CA ALA A 91 -15.59 8.52 21.46
C ALA A 91 -14.83 7.49 22.30
N ALA A 92 -13.65 7.04 21.86
CA ALA A 92 -12.91 5.99 22.57
C ALA A 92 -12.40 6.47 23.93
N PRO A 93 -12.76 5.77 25.05
CA PRO A 93 -12.38 6.20 26.38
C PRO A 93 -10.94 5.82 26.76
N GLY A 94 -10.33 4.85 26.04
CA GLY A 94 -9.01 4.35 26.38
C GLY A 94 -8.43 3.38 25.34
N PHE A 95 -7.29 2.80 25.70
CA PHE A 95 -6.47 1.97 24.82
C PHE A 95 -7.21 0.77 24.19
N GLU A 96 -7.95 0.01 25.00
CA GLU A 96 -8.60 -1.24 24.56
C GLU A 96 -9.66 -0.97 23.49
N THR A 97 -10.46 0.09 23.70
CA THR A 97 -11.46 0.51 22.72
C THR A 97 -10.80 1.04 21.44
N LEU A 98 -9.74 1.84 21.56
CA LEU A 98 -8.96 2.28 20.40
C LEU A 98 -8.40 1.10 19.62
N LEU A 99 -7.83 0.09 20.30
CA LEU A 99 -7.25 -1.09 19.69
C LEU A 99 -8.29 -1.86 18.87
N LEU A 100 -9.47 -2.10 19.46
CA LEU A 100 -10.58 -2.77 18.79
C LEU A 100 -11.07 -1.97 17.58
N LEU A 101 -11.32 -0.66 17.75
CA LEU A 101 -11.80 0.21 16.67
C LEU A 101 -10.79 0.32 15.53
N ARG A 102 -9.48 0.35 15.83
CA ARG A 102 -8.40 0.37 14.83
C ARG A 102 -8.34 -0.95 14.03
N PHE A 103 -8.53 -2.09 14.69
CA PHE A 103 -8.65 -3.37 14.01
C PHE A 103 -9.86 -3.42 13.08
N LEU A 104 -11.03 -2.99 13.56
CA LEU A 104 -12.27 -2.97 12.77
C LEU A 104 -12.21 -1.97 11.60
N ALA A 105 -11.63 -0.78 11.82
CA ALA A 105 -11.34 0.15 10.72
C ALA A 105 -10.41 -0.49 9.68
N GLY A 106 -9.36 -1.20 10.14
CA GLY A 106 -8.45 -1.95 9.28
C GLY A 106 -9.15 -2.99 8.39
N ILE A 107 -10.20 -3.65 8.90
CA ILE A 107 -11.02 -4.57 8.09
C ILE A 107 -11.67 -3.82 6.91
N GLY A 108 -12.20 -2.63 7.11
CA GLY A 108 -12.72 -1.81 6.01
C GLY A 108 -11.63 -1.43 5.01
N LEU A 109 -10.51 -0.88 5.50
CA LEU A 109 -9.40 -0.40 4.68
C LEU A 109 -8.81 -1.48 3.76
N GLY A 110 -8.53 -2.67 4.27
CA GLY A 110 -7.91 -3.72 3.46
C GLY A 110 -8.77 -4.24 2.31
N ALA A 111 -10.10 -4.16 2.43
CA ALA A 111 -11.02 -4.54 1.37
C ALA A 111 -11.04 -3.51 0.23
N VAL A 112 -10.81 -2.21 0.50
CA VAL A 112 -10.86 -1.14 -0.52
C VAL A 112 -9.92 -1.42 -1.67
N TRP A 113 -8.64 -1.70 -1.40
CA TRP A 113 -7.65 -1.94 -2.46
C TRP A 113 -8.01 -3.13 -3.34
N SER A 114 -8.44 -4.25 -2.74
CA SER A 114 -8.80 -5.46 -3.48
C SER A 114 -9.94 -5.19 -4.48
N VAL A 115 -10.97 -4.45 -4.04
CA VAL A 115 -12.14 -4.13 -4.87
C VAL A 115 -11.81 -3.08 -5.92
N VAL A 116 -11.07 -2.04 -5.56
CA VAL A 116 -10.64 -0.96 -6.47
C VAL A 116 -9.79 -1.51 -7.61
N SER A 117 -8.83 -2.41 -7.29
CA SER A 117 -7.98 -3.02 -8.32
C SER A 117 -8.81 -3.89 -9.29
N ALA A 118 -9.81 -4.64 -8.78
CA ALA A 118 -10.72 -5.41 -9.62
C ALA A 118 -11.52 -4.50 -10.57
N TYR A 119 -12.09 -3.40 -10.06
CA TYR A 119 -12.79 -2.42 -10.90
C TYR A 119 -11.91 -1.88 -12.04
N VAL A 120 -10.67 -1.52 -11.76
CA VAL A 120 -9.73 -1.01 -12.78
C VAL A 120 -9.46 -2.09 -13.82
N VAL A 121 -9.20 -3.33 -13.39
CA VAL A 121 -8.91 -4.45 -14.30
C VAL A 121 -10.11 -4.77 -15.20
N GLU A 122 -11.34 -4.70 -14.69
CA GLU A 122 -12.56 -5.06 -15.40
C GLU A 122 -13.11 -3.95 -16.31
N THR A 123 -12.79 -2.67 -16.01
CA THR A 123 -13.34 -1.53 -16.75
C THR A 123 -12.38 -0.92 -17.77
N TRP A 124 -11.08 -1.19 -17.64
CA TRP A 124 -10.07 -0.58 -18.52
C TRP A 124 -9.54 -1.57 -19.57
N PRO A 125 -9.27 -1.09 -20.81
CA PRO A 125 -8.67 -1.90 -21.86
C PRO A 125 -7.32 -2.43 -21.45
N VAL A 126 -6.95 -3.62 -21.93
CA VAL A 126 -5.71 -4.31 -21.59
C VAL A 126 -4.49 -3.41 -21.81
N GLU A 127 -4.48 -2.64 -22.92
CA GLU A 127 -3.36 -1.78 -23.35
C GLU A 127 -3.09 -0.60 -22.41
N SER A 128 -4.11 -0.15 -21.67
CA SER A 128 -4.02 1.04 -20.78
C SER A 128 -4.29 0.74 -19.32
N ARG A 129 -4.59 -0.52 -18.99
CA ARG A 129 -4.91 -0.98 -17.63
C ARG A 129 -3.80 -0.72 -16.63
N GLY A 130 -2.54 -0.91 -17.03
CA GLY A 130 -1.36 -0.64 -16.19
C GLY A 130 -1.26 0.83 -15.79
N ARG A 131 -1.50 1.75 -16.74
CA ARG A 131 -1.49 3.20 -16.45
C ARG A 131 -2.65 3.61 -15.54
N ALA A 132 -3.83 3.03 -15.74
CA ALA A 132 -4.99 3.30 -14.89
C ALA A 132 -4.74 2.81 -13.46
N ALA A 133 -4.15 1.62 -13.28
CA ALA A 133 -3.75 1.10 -11.96
C ALA A 133 -2.69 1.97 -11.30
N ALA A 134 -1.66 2.40 -12.04
CA ALA A 134 -0.62 3.30 -11.52
C ALA A 134 -1.20 4.66 -11.06
N PHE A 135 -2.15 5.22 -11.84
CA PHE A 135 -2.86 6.43 -11.44
C PHE A 135 -3.62 6.23 -10.11
N VAL A 136 -4.35 5.12 -9.96
CA VAL A 136 -5.09 4.85 -8.72
C VAL A 136 -4.13 4.62 -7.53
N ILE A 137 -2.99 3.92 -7.73
CA ILE A 137 -1.98 3.74 -6.68
C ILE A 137 -1.41 5.08 -6.21
N SER A 138 -1.26 6.08 -7.09
CA SER A 138 -0.77 7.40 -6.72
C SER A 138 -1.74 8.20 -5.81
N ALA A 139 -2.97 7.72 -5.64
CA ALA A 139 -3.89 8.24 -4.63
C ALA A 139 -3.38 8.04 -3.20
N PHE A 140 -2.54 7.01 -2.96
CA PHE A 140 -2.00 6.73 -1.64
C PHE A 140 -1.15 7.88 -1.10
N PRO A 141 -0.09 8.33 -1.76
CA PRO A 141 0.66 9.50 -1.30
C PRO A 141 -0.15 10.81 -1.37
N ALA A 142 -1.11 10.95 -2.28
CA ALA A 142 -1.99 12.11 -2.31
C ALA A 142 -2.87 12.17 -1.04
N GLY A 143 -3.46 11.06 -0.63
CA GLY A 143 -4.21 10.93 0.63
C GLY A 143 -3.32 11.20 1.85
N GLY A 144 -2.08 10.69 1.83
CA GLY A 144 -1.10 10.94 2.88
C GLY A 144 -0.73 12.42 3.02
N ALA A 145 -0.53 13.14 1.92
CA ALA A 145 -0.28 14.58 1.94
C ALA A 145 -1.47 15.37 2.52
N ILE A 146 -2.70 15.01 2.12
CA ILE A 146 -3.92 15.64 2.66
C ILE A 146 -4.04 15.34 4.16
N ALA A 147 -3.82 14.09 4.58
CA ALA A 147 -3.87 13.69 5.99
C ALA A 147 -2.88 14.50 6.84
N ALA A 148 -1.64 14.62 6.39
CA ALA A 148 -0.61 15.39 7.09
C ALA A 148 -1.00 16.88 7.20
N THR A 149 -1.49 17.47 6.11
CA THR A 149 -1.95 18.87 6.09
C THR A 149 -3.12 19.09 7.06
N VAL A 150 -4.14 18.22 6.99
CA VAL A 150 -5.32 18.28 7.85
C VAL A 150 -4.93 18.10 9.33
N SER A 151 -4.00 17.19 9.61
CA SER A 151 -3.49 17.00 10.97
C SER A 151 -2.88 18.26 11.57
N GLY A 152 -2.23 19.09 10.74
CA GLY A 152 -1.67 20.37 11.20
C GLY A 152 -2.72 21.38 11.67
N TRP A 153 -3.96 21.25 11.20
CA TRP A 153 -5.08 22.13 11.59
C TRP A 153 -5.82 21.64 12.84
N PHE A 154 -5.92 20.31 13.03
CA PHE A 154 -6.70 19.72 14.10
C PHE A 154 -5.89 19.41 15.35
N LEU A 155 -4.63 18.98 15.22
CA LEU A 155 -3.85 18.59 16.38
C LEU A 155 -3.57 19.81 17.29
N PRO A 156 -3.76 19.68 18.63
CA PRO A 156 -3.83 18.41 19.39
C PRO A 156 -5.22 17.76 19.53
N ASP A 157 -6.29 18.30 18.96
CA ASP A 157 -7.62 17.68 19.03
C ASP A 157 -7.77 16.51 18.04
N TRP A 158 -7.14 15.38 18.37
CA TRP A 158 -7.20 14.17 17.57
C TRP A 158 -8.61 13.55 17.48
N ARG A 159 -9.46 13.80 18.51
CA ARG A 159 -10.83 13.25 18.54
C ARG A 159 -11.68 13.89 17.45
N THR A 160 -11.71 15.20 17.38
CA THR A 160 -12.42 15.93 16.31
C THR A 160 -11.84 15.59 14.95
N MET A 161 -10.52 15.44 14.83
CA MET A 161 -9.87 15.04 13.58
C MET A 161 -10.38 13.69 13.05
N PHE A 162 -10.45 12.65 13.90
CA PHE A 162 -10.97 11.34 13.48
C PHE A 162 -12.47 11.36 13.22
N LEU A 163 -13.25 12.12 13.99
CA LEU A 163 -14.68 12.30 13.73
C LEU A 163 -14.91 12.89 12.34
N VAL A 164 -14.25 14.00 12.03
CA VAL A 164 -14.36 14.67 10.72
C VAL A 164 -13.89 13.77 9.59
N ALA A 165 -12.75 13.08 9.78
CA ALA A 165 -12.22 12.17 8.78
C ALA A 165 -13.18 11.00 8.49
N GLY A 166 -13.74 10.37 9.53
CA GLY A 166 -14.68 9.27 9.37
C GLY A 166 -16.01 9.71 8.71
N VAL A 167 -16.52 10.89 9.08
CA VAL A 167 -17.73 11.48 8.46
C VAL A 167 -17.46 11.86 7.00
N ALA A 168 -16.27 12.37 6.68
CA ALA A 168 -15.90 12.75 5.32
C ALA A 168 -15.91 11.57 4.33
N VAL A 169 -15.87 10.32 4.81
CA VAL A 169 -16.03 9.11 3.99
C VAL A 169 -17.41 9.07 3.30
N VAL A 170 -18.37 9.83 3.77
CA VAL A 170 -19.65 10.01 3.05
C VAL A 170 -19.42 10.49 1.61
N VAL A 171 -18.34 11.25 1.34
CA VAL A 171 -18.03 11.74 -0.02
C VAL A 171 -17.75 10.59 -0.99
N PRO A 172 -16.76 9.71 -0.76
CA PRO A 172 -16.56 8.57 -1.66
C PRO A 172 -17.75 7.61 -1.67
N VAL A 173 -18.45 7.42 -0.54
CA VAL A 173 -19.70 6.61 -0.50
C VAL A 173 -20.75 7.20 -1.44
N ALA A 174 -21.01 8.50 -1.38
CA ALA A 174 -21.97 9.17 -2.26
C ALA A 174 -21.58 9.04 -3.74
N VAL A 175 -20.30 9.18 -4.07
CA VAL A 175 -19.79 8.99 -5.43
C VAL A 175 -20.03 7.57 -5.91
N VAL A 176 -19.74 6.56 -5.09
CA VAL A 176 -19.96 5.15 -5.45
C VAL A 176 -21.45 4.84 -5.59
N VAL A 177 -22.31 5.34 -4.69
CA VAL A 177 -23.76 5.15 -4.76
C VAL A 177 -24.31 5.76 -6.04
N ALA A 178 -23.96 7.01 -6.34
CA ALA A 178 -24.55 7.77 -7.44
C ALA A 178 -24.04 7.34 -8.83
N PHE A 179 -22.76 7.00 -8.95
CA PHE A 179 -22.11 6.89 -10.25
C PHE A 179 -21.59 5.49 -10.60
N PHE A 180 -21.37 4.61 -9.60
CA PHE A 180 -20.89 3.27 -9.89
C PHE A 180 -22.03 2.34 -10.28
N ARG A 181 -21.79 1.54 -11.30
CA ARG A 181 -22.61 0.39 -11.66
C ARG A 181 -21.87 -0.88 -11.32
N GLU A 182 -22.59 -1.97 -11.13
CA GLU A 182 -21.94 -3.27 -10.96
C GLU A 182 -21.13 -3.64 -12.21
N SER A 183 -20.04 -4.37 -12.02
CA SER A 183 -19.20 -4.80 -13.13
C SER A 183 -19.95 -5.70 -14.10
N GLU A 184 -19.95 -5.35 -15.38
CA GLU A 184 -20.54 -6.17 -16.45
C GLU A 184 -19.78 -7.49 -16.58
N THR A 185 -18.46 -7.47 -16.45
CA THR A 185 -17.60 -8.65 -16.47
C THR A 185 -17.95 -9.62 -15.35
N TRP A 186 -18.10 -9.11 -14.13
CA TRP A 186 -18.52 -9.90 -12.98
C TRP A 186 -19.91 -10.48 -13.17
N SER A 187 -20.85 -9.69 -13.64
CA SER A 187 -22.24 -10.14 -13.88
C SER A 187 -22.31 -11.26 -14.91
N ALA A 188 -21.51 -11.17 -15.98
CA ALA A 188 -21.42 -12.21 -17.01
C ALA A 188 -20.75 -13.49 -16.47
N GLN A 189 -19.65 -13.38 -15.72
CA GLN A 189 -18.99 -14.53 -15.11
C GLN A 189 -19.86 -15.26 -14.10
N LYS A 190 -20.62 -14.51 -13.30
CA LYS A 190 -21.58 -15.09 -12.36
C LYS A 190 -22.70 -15.86 -13.06
N ALA A 191 -23.16 -15.38 -14.20
CA ALA A 191 -24.19 -16.04 -15.00
C ALA A 191 -23.71 -17.36 -15.63
N THR A 192 -22.41 -17.46 -15.97
CA THR A 192 -21.84 -18.64 -16.64
C THR A 192 -21.25 -19.69 -15.69
N GLY A 193 -21.10 -19.36 -14.39
CA GLY A 193 -20.47 -20.27 -13.40
C GLY A 193 -18.98 -20.57 -13.64
N ALA A 194 -18.35 -19.88 -14.58
CA ALA A 194 -16.97 -20.14 -14.99
C ALA A 194 -16.00 -19.39 -14.04
N GLN A 195 -15.52 -20.06 -12.99
CA GLN A 195 -14.37 -19.64 -12.21
C GLN A 195 -13.29 -20.72 -12.31
N ASP A 196 -12.27 -20.45 -13.12
CA ASP A 196 -10.99 -21.21 -13.04
C ASP A 196 -10.23 -20.76 -11.80
N VAL A 197 -10.45 -21.44 -10.68
CA VAL A 197 -9.74 -21.18 -9.43
C VAL A 197 -8.35 -21.84 -9.51
N VAL A 198 -7.32 -21.03 -9.69
CA VAL A 198 -5.94 -21.50 -9.55
C VAL A 198 -5.64 -21.76 -8.08
N SER A 199 -5.21 -22.99 -7.76
CA SER A 199 -4.87 -23.36 -6.40
C SER A 199 -3.59 -22.67 -5.94
N VAL A 200 -3.57 -22.16 -4.70
CA VAL A 200 -2.37 -21.65 -4.03
C VAL A 200 -1.24 -22.69 -4.01
N ARG A 201 -1.58 -23.98 -4.00
CA ARG A 201 -0.61 -25.09 -4.07
C ARG A 201 0.21 -25.05 -5.36
N GLU A 202 -0.35 -24.57 -6.47
CA GLU A 202 0.36 -24.46 -7.75
C GLU A 202 1.55 -23.49 -7.67
N VAL A 203 1.37 -22.34 -7.01
CA VAL A 203 2.45 -21.35 -6.85
C VAL A 203 3.45 -21.71 -5.75
N LEU A 204 3.11 -22.65 -4.87
CA LEU A 204 3.96 -23.17 -3.80
C LEU A 204 4.63 -24.51 -4.18
N SER A 205 4.63 -24.90 -5.45
CA SER A 205 5.20 -26.18 -5.91
C SER A 205 6.07 -26.02 -7.14
N GLY A 206 6.90 -27.03 -7.40
CA GLY A 206 7.73 -27.13 -8.60
C GLY A 206 8.66 -25.92 -8.79
N SER A 207 8.77 -25.47 -10.05
CA SER A 207 9.66 -24.36 -10.45
C SER A 207 9.26 -23.01 -9.91
N LEU A 208 7.99 -22.81 -9.51
CA LEU A 208 7.47 -21.54 -8.99
C LEU A 208 7.79 -21.32 -7.52
N LEU A 209 8.06 -22.38 -6.74
CA LEU A 209 8.32 -22.27 -5.30
C LEU A 209 9.42 -21.26 -4.97
N ARG A 210 10.57 -21.37 -5.65
CA ARG A 210 11.70 -20.43 -5.43
C ARG A 210 11.30 -18.99 -5.73
N THR A 211 10.60 -18.75 -6.81
CA THR A 211 10.12 -17.42 -7.21
C THR A 211 9.13 -16.88 -6.19
N THR A 212 8.20 -17.70 -5.73
CA THR A 212 7.21 -17.34 -4.71
C THR A 212 7.88 -16.98 -3.39
N LEU A 213 8.82 -17.80 -2.91
CA LEU A 213 9.53 -17.52 -1.66
C LEU A 213 10.37 -16.25 -1.73
N LEU A 214 11.13 -16.04 -2.81
CA LEU A 214 11.93 -14.82 -2.99
C LEU A 214 11.05 -13.57 -3.16
N GLY A 215 9.97 -13.66 -3.94
CA GLY A 215 9.02 -12.57 -4.11
C GLY A 215 8.32 -12.19 -2.80
N THR A 216 7.91 -13.19 -2.03
CA THR A 216 7.33 -13.00 -0.68
C THR A 216 8.33 -12.38 0.28
N LEU A 217 9.56 -12.87 0.31
CA LEU A 217 10.62 -12.34 1.17
C LEU A 217 10.96 -10.90 0.83
N MET A 218 11.10 -10.57 -0.45
CA MET A 218 11.32 -9.20 -0.92
C MET A 218 10.18 -8.27 -0.47
N ALA A 219 8.93 -8.70 -0.67
CA ALA A 219 7.76 -7.90 -0.25
C ALA A 219 7.71 -7.75 1.28
N ALA A 220 7.93 -8.83 2.04
CA ALA A 220 7.94 -8.79 3.50
C ALA A 220 9.00 -7.83 4.05
N LEU A 221 10.23 -7.90 3.55
CA LEU A 221 11.32 -7.02 3.96
C LEU A 221 11.02 -5.55 3.64
N ALA A 222 10.65 -5.25 2.39
CA ALA A 222 10.37 -3.89 1.98
C ALA A 222 9.17 -3.27 2.73
N LEU A 223 8.09 -4.03 2.92
CA LEU A 223 6.91 -3.57 3.65
C LEU A 223 7.18 -3.43 5.16
N THR A 224 8.02 -4.31 5.75
CA THR A 224 8.45 -4.19 7.16
C THR A 224 9.22 -2.89 7.37
N GLY A 225 10.19 -2.59 6.52
CA GLY A 225 10.91 -1.31 6.56
C GLY A 225 9.97 -0.11 6.39
N TYR A 226 9.04 -0.20 5.44
CA TYR A 226 8.09 0.88 5.12
C TYR A 226 7.14 1.18 6.28
N TRP A 227 6.39 0.18 6.77
CA TRP A 227 5.41 0.39 7.85
C TRP A 227 6.09 0.69 9.19
N GLY A 228 7.27 0.11 9.45
CA GLY A 228 8.09 0.47 10.60
C GLY A 228 8.47 1.96 10.56
N ALA A 229 9.07 2.42 9.47
CA ALA A 229 9.53 3.80 9.36
C ALA A 229 8.37 4.81 9.33
N THR A 230 7.41 4.65 8.42
CA THR A 230 6.37 5.67 8.17
C THR A 230 5.40 5.83 9.33
N THR A 231 5.10 4.76 10.09
CA THR A 231 4.25 4.84 11.28
C THR A 231 4.86 5.72 12.36
N TRP A 232 6.17 5.64 12.56
CA TRP A 232 6.84 6.32 13.66
C TRP A 232 7.53 7.63 13.25
N LEU A 233 7.56 7.96 11.96
CA LEU A 233 8.19 9.19 11.47
C LEU A 233 7.66 10.46 12.14
N PRO A 234 6.32 10.68 12.30
CA PRO A 234 5.82 11.84 13.02
C PRO A 234 6.23 11.84 14.50
N THR A 235 6.24 10.66 15.16
CA THR A 235 6.69 10.54 16.56
C THR A 235 8.19 10.83 16.69
N TYR A 236 9.02 10.35 15.77
CA TYR A 236 10.43 10.69 15.70
C TYR A 236 10.65 12.20 15.61
N LEU A 237 9.94 12.88 14.72
CA LEU A 237 10.06 14.31 14.51
C LEU A 237 9.60 15.13 15.75
N THR A 238 8.55 14.68 16.43
CA THR A 238 8.04 15.36 17.64
C THR A 238 8.87 15.03 18.88
N SER A 239 9.24 13.77 19.11
CA SER A 239 9.85 13.31 20.36
C SER A 239 11.38 13.44 20.42
N GLU A 240 12.08 13.21 19.30
CA GLU A 240 13.55 13.29 19.25
C GLU A 240 14.06 14.58 18.60
N ARG A 241 13.30 15.14 17.64
CA ARG A 241 13.64 16.41 16.99
C ARG A 241 12.95 17.60 17.62
N HIS A 242 12.03 17.38 18.57
CA HIS A 242 11.31 18.41 19.31
C HIS A 242 10.60 19.43 18.40
N LEU A 243 10.16 18.98 17.20
CA LEU A 243 9.47 19.83 16.24
C LEU A 243 7.99 19.99 16.61
N PRO A 244 7.41 21.18 16.47
CA PRO A 244 5.98 21.37 16.66
C PRO A 244 5.15 20.63 15.61
N SER A 245 3.93 20.22 15.98
CA SER A 245 3.04 19.42 15.11
C SER A 245 2.78 20.08 13.76
N SER A 246 2.72 21.39 13.68
CA SER A 246 2.57 22.14 12.42
C SER A 246 3.76 21.95 11.48
N THR A 247 4.99 21.98 12.01
CA THR A 247 6.20 21.72 11.23
C THR A 247 6.25 20.26 10.78
N VAL A 248 5.90 19.32 11.66
CA VAL A 248 5.80 17.89 11.32
C VAL A 248 4.80 17.67 10.20
N ALA A 249 3.64 18.32 10.25
CA ALA A 249 2.63 18.26 9.20
C ALA A 249 3.20 18.71 7.84
N ILE A 250 3.94 19.83 7.79
CA ILE A 250 4.59 20.32 6.57
C ILE A 250 5.62 19.30 6.04
N LEU A 251 6.51 18.79 6.91
CA LEU A 251 7.54 17.83 6.52
C LEU A 251 6.93 16.54 5.96
N VAL A 252 5.90 16.00 6.59
CA VAL A 252 5.21 14.78 6.13
C VAL A 252 4.41 15.05 4.86
N THR A 253 3.80 16.24 4.72
CA THR A 253 3.13 16.63 3.47
C THR A 253 4.10 16.65 2.29
N ILE A 254 5.24 17.34 2.43
CA ILE A 254 6.25 17.44 1.36
C ILE A 254 6.86 16.07 1.05
N LEU A 255 7.08 15.23 2.06
CA LEU A 255 7.51 13.84 1.88
C LEU A 255 6.51 13.07 0.99
N ASN A 256 5.22 13.17 1.28
CA ASN A 256 4.18 12.52 0.48
C ASN A 256 4.06 13.09 -0.95
N VAL A 257 4.32 14.38 -1.13
CA VAL A 257 4.47 14.97 -2.49
C VAL A 257 5.64 14.31 -3.22
N GLY A 258 6.77 14.11 -2.55
CA GLY A 258 7.90 13.34 -3.09
C GLY A 258 7.48 11.90 -3.48
N MET A 259 6.72 11.21 -2.61
CA MET A 259 6.18 9.89 -2.92
C MET A 259 5.30 9.91 -4.18
N PHE A 260 4.40 10.89 -4.30
CA PHE A 260 3.53 11.02 -5.48
C PHE A 260 4.35 11.19 -6.76
N LEU A 261 5.35 12.05 -6.74
CA LEU A 261 6.26 12.27 -7.88
C LEU A 261 7.07 11.01 -8.18
N GLY A 262 7.57 10.32 -7.15
CA GLY A 262 8.32 9.08 -7.28
C GLY A 262 7.49 7.96 -7.91
N TYR A 263 6.25 7.73 -7.44
CA TYR A 263 5.36 6.69 -7.98
C TYR A 263 5.11 6.87 -9.48
N ASN A 264 4.89 8.11 -9.91
CA ASN A 264 4.69 8.42 -11.33
C ASN A 264 6.02 8.36 -12.12
N GLY A 265 7.08 9.00 -11.63
CA GLY A 265 8.38 9.06 -12.33
C GLY A 265 9.05 7.70 -12.50
N PHE A 266 9.09 6.87 -11.43
CA PHE A 266 9.65 5.52 -11.52
C PHE A 266 8.76 4.55 -12.28
N GLY A 267 7.44 4.81 -12.38
CA GLY A 267 6.58 4.10 -13.29
C GLY A 267 7.03 4.25 -14.75
N PHE A 268 7.30 5.48 -15.20
CA PHE A 268 7.86 5.72 -16.53
C PHE A 268 9.27 5.13 -16.69
N LEU A 269 10.12 5.26 -15.69
CA LEU A 269 11.48 4.72 -15.73
C LEU A 269 11.46 3.19 -15.87
N ALA A 270 10.54 2.52 -15.20
CA ALA A 270 10.38 1.07 -15.25
C ALA A 270 10.07 0.55 -16.66
N ASP A 271 9.32 1.33 -17.45
CA ASP A 271 9.03 0.98 -18.84
C ASP A 271 10.28 1.09 -19.76
N HIS A 272 11.32 1.87 -19.37
CA HIS A 272 12.53 2.09 -20.17
C HIS A 272 13.70 1.20 -19.76
N ILE A 273 13.99 1.09 -18.47
CA ILE A 273 15.17 0.34 -17.96
C ILE A 273 14.82 -1.01 -17.36
N GLY A 274 13.49 -1.31 -17.29
CA GLY A 274 12.97 -2.55 -16.77
C GLY A 274 12.58 -2.50 -15.30
N ARG A 275 11.52 -3.23 -14.97
CA ARG A 275 10.89 -3.19 -13.64
C ARG A 275 11.80 -3.68 -12.54
N ARG A 276 12.56 -4.76 -12.77
CA ARG A 276 13.50 -5.29 -11.76
C ARG A 276 14.59 -4.28 -11.40
N ARG A 277 15.22 -3.65 -12.41
CA ARG A 277 16.25 -2.64 -12.18
C ARG A 277 15.68 -1.45 -11.42
N THR A 278 14.51 -1.00 -11.82
CA THR A 278 13.83 0.14 -11.18
C THR A 278 13.50 -0.15 -9.71
N ILE A 279 12.99 -1.34 -9.38
CA ILE A 279 12.75 -1.75 -7.99
C ILE A 279 14.03 -1.76 -7.17
N ILE A 280 15.13 -2.30 -7.71
CA ILE A 280 16.42 -2.29 -7.01
C ILE A 280 16.88 -0.86 -6.75
N ILE A 281 16.81 0.03 -7.74
CA ILE A 281 17.16 1.44 -7.60
C ILE A 281 16.32 2.10 -6.50
N THR A 282 15.02 1.88 -6.49
CA THR A 282 14.13 2.48 -5.49
C THR A 282 14.42 1.93 -4.08
N LEU A 283 14.61 0.63 -3.92
CA LEU A 283 14.94 0.03 -2.62
C LEU A 283 16.31 0.48 -2.08
N VAL A 284 17.32 0.55 -2.93
CA VAL A 284 18.65 1.10 -2.57
C VAL A 284 18.53 2.59 -2.22
N GLY A 285 17.76 3.35 -3.02
CA GLY A 285 17.53 4.77 -2.75
C GLY A 285 16.90 5.00 -1.37
N VAL A 286 15.89 4.21 -0.99
CA VAL A 286 15.31 4.26 0.37
C VAL A 286 16.33 3.85 1.42
N ALA A 287 17.09 2.77 1.20
CA ALA A 287 18.08 2.28 2.14
C ALA A 287 19.18 3.32 2.44
N VAL A 288 19.47 4.21 1.50
CA VAL A 288 20.44 5.30 1.66
C VAL A 288 19.78 6.56 2.25
N THR A 289 18.62 6.96 1.73
CA THR A 289 18.01 8.24 2.11
C THR A 289 17.37 8.21 3.50
N LEU A 290 16.83 7.08 3.94
CA LEU A 290 16.21 6.96 5.26
C LEU A 290 17.21 7.15 6.43
N PRO A 291 18.43 6.55 6.44
CA PRO A 291 19.43 6.87 7.43
C PRO A 291 19.88 8.33 7.41
N ILE A 292 20.04 8.92 6.21
CA ILE A 292 20.35 10.35 6.08
C ILE A 292 19.24 11.18 6.74
N TYR A 293 17.97 10.86 6.50
CA TYR A 293 16.85 11.53 7.14
C TYR A 293 16.90 11.37 8.67
N ALA A 294 17.19 10.17 9.16
CA ALA A 294 17.25 9.86 10.59
C ALA A 294 18.37 10.59 11.34
N VAL A 295 19.50 10.90 10.71
CA VAL A 295 20.61 11.63 11.35
C VAL A 295 20.57 13.14 11.09
N THR A 296 19.76 13.61 10.14
CA THR A 296 19.66 15.03 9.81
C THR A 296 19.03 15.80 10.97
N THR A 297 19.73 16.82 11.47
CA THR A 297 19.29 17.66 12.59
C THR A 297 18.69 18.99 12.15
N GLN A 298 19.14 19.51 11.01
CA GLN A 298 18.68 20.78 10.49
C GLN A 298 17.30 20.66 9.85
N GLN A 299 16.33 21.46 10.32
CA GLN A 299 14.97 21.45 9.80
C GLN A 299 14.91 21.81 8.31
N SER A 300 15.71 22.76 7.84
CA SER A 300 15.79 23.11 6.41
C SER A 300 16.29 21.96 5.53
N ALA A 301 17.20 21.13 6.02
CA ALA A 301 17.67 19.95 5.30
C ALA A 301 16.59 18.86 5.25
N LEU A 302 15.78 18.68 6.30
CA LEU A 302 14.66 17.74 6.30
C LEU A 302 13.62 18.04 5.20
N LEU A 303 13.43 19.33 4.83
CA LEU A 303 12.57 19.73 3.71
C LEU A 303 13.01 19.18 2.36
N TRP A 304 14.28 18.81 2.19
CA TRP A 304 14.82 18.26 0.95
C TRP A 304 15.05 16.75 1.04
N VAL A 305 15.57 16.28 2.17
CA VAL A 305 15.83 14.84 2.36
C VAL A 305 14.52 14.06 2.48
N GLY A 306 13.48 14.64 3.09
CA GLY A 306 12.16 14.01 3.22
C GLY A 306 11.53 13.64 1.89
N PRO A 307 11.28 14.60 0.97
CA PRO A 307 10.74 14.27 -0.34
C PRO A 307 11.67 13.36 -1.16
N LEU A 308 13.00 13.46 -1.01
CA LEU A 308 13.93 12.54 -1.67
C LEU A 308 13.75 11.10 -1.17
N PHE A 309 13.62 10.90 0.14
CA PHE A 309 13.22 9.61 0.71
C PHE A 309 11.87 9.16 0.14
N GLY A 310 10.88 10.07 0.10
CA GLY A 310 9.56 9.82 -0.47
C GLY A 310 9.63 9.33 -1.92
N VAL A 311 10.39 10.01 -2.78
CA VAL A 311 10.57 9.66 -4.20
C VAL A 311 11.02 8.20 -4.36
N PHE A 312 11.95 7.72 -3.53
CA PHE A 312 12.43 6.35 -3.62
C PHE A 312 11.48 5.29 -3.05
N THR A 313 10.41 5.65 -2.33
CA THR A 313 9.40 4.67 -1.90
C THR A 313 8.54 4.14 -3.05
N ALA A 314 8.83 4.53 -4.29
CA ALA A 314 8.13 4.13 -5.51
C ALA A 314 8.10 2.61 -5.77
N PHE A 315 8.94 1.80 -5.10
CA PHE A 315 8.86 0.33 -5.15
C PHE A 315 7.45 -0.18 -4.83
N PHE A 316 6.72 0.52 -3.96
CA PHE A 316 5.36 0.14 -3.56
C PHE A 316 4.40 0.13 -4.77
N GLY A 317 4.46 1.14 -5.63
CA GLY A 317 3.69 1.22 -6.86
C GLY A 317 4.11 0.18 -7.92
N LEU A 318 5.38 -0.23 -7.90
CA LEU A 318 5.93 -1.19 -8.86
C LEU A 318 5.66 -2.65 -8.47
N PHE A 319 5.39 -2.95 -7.21
CA PHE A 319 5.19 -4.33 -6.74
C PHE A 319 4.04 -5.03 -7.47
N GLY A 320 2.91 -4.35 -7.71
CA GLY A 320 1.78 -4.95 -8.39
C GLY A 320 2.12 -5.47 -9.79
N SER A 321 2.87 -4.70 -10.56
CA SER A 321 3.30 -5.09 -11.91
C SER A 321 4.45 -6.10 -11.89
N TYR A 322 5.48 -5.86 -11.09
CA TYR A 322 6.66 -6.73 -11.07
C TYR A 322 6.36 -8.12 -10.51
N LEU A 323 5.69 -8.21 -9.34
CA LEU A 323 5.31 -9.51 -8.79
C LEU A 323 4.39 -10.29 -9.74
N GLY A 324 3.49 -9.59 -10.46
CA GLY A 324 2.65 -10.23 -11.45
C GLY A 324 3.43 -10.88 -12.58
N GLU A 325 4.48 -10.23 -13.07
CA GLU A 325 5.30 -10.72 -14.18
C GLU A 325 6.22 -11.90 -13.81
N LEU A 326 6.46 -12.13 -12.52
CA LEU A 326 7.23 -13.29 -12.07
C LEU A 326 6.51 -14.62 -12.31
N PHE A 327 5.21 -14.60 -12.58
CA PHE A 327 4.37 -15.79 -12.71
C PHE A 327 3.77 -15.92 -14.12
N PRO A 328 3.58 -17.18 -14.60
CA PRO A 328 2.84 -17.45 -15.84
C PRO A 328 1.45 -16.80 -15.82
N THR A 329 0.91 -16.46 -16.97
CA THR A 329 -0.36 -15.75 -17.12
C THR A 329 -1.50 -16.39 -16.32
N ARG A 330 -1.58 -17.74 -16.29
CA ARG A 330 -2.58 -18.51 -15.56
C ARG A 330 -2.52 -18.27 -14.04
N SER A 331 -1.31 -18.32 -13.45
CA SER A 331 -1.12 -18.21 -11.99
C SER A 331 -0.68 -16.82 -11.52
N ARG A 332 -0.65 -15.83 -12.42
CA ARG A 332 -0.15 -14.47 -12.18
C ARG A 332 -0.82 -13.76 -11.00
N ALA A 333 -2.16 -13.75 -11.00
CA ALA A 333 -2.91 -13.07 -9.94
C ALA A 333 -2.72 -13.75 -8.58
N THR A 334 -2.76 -15.10 -8.57
CA THR A 334 -2.58 -15.89 -7.35
C THR A 334 -1.16 -15.73 -6.80
N GLY A 335 -0.12 -15.82 -7.66
CA GLY A 335 1.27 -15.68 -7.24
C GLY A 335 1.62 -14.28 -6.73
N ALA A 336 1.25 -13.24 -7.47
CA ALA A 336 1.46 -11.86 -7.06
C ALA A 336 0.70 -11.52 -5.78
N GLY A 337 -0.57 -11.92 -5.70
CA GLY A 337 -1.41 -11.74 -4.53
C GLY A 337 -0.86 -12.45 -3.30
N PHE A 338 -0.39 -13.69 -3.45
CA PHE A 338 0.26 -14.44 -2.38
C PHE A 338 1.50 -13.73 -1.86
N CYS A 339 2.45 -13.38 -2.74
CA CYS A 339 3.69 -12.70 -2.36
C CYS A 339 3.42 -11.39 -1.62
N PHE A 340 2.52 -10.56 -2.16
CA PHE A 340 2.23 -9.27 -1.56
C PHE A 340 1.47 -9.38 -0.23
N ASN A 341 0.43 -10.21 -0.16
CA ASN A 341 -0.41 -10.31 1.05
C ASN A 341 0.29 -11.03 2.20
N VAL A 342 1.08 -12.07 1.93
CA VAL A 342 1.90 -12.72 2.96
C VAL A 342 2.97 -11.76 3.46
N GLY A 343 3.65 -11.04 2.54
CA GLY A 343 4.60 -9.99 2.90
C GLY A 343 3.96 -8.89 3.76
N ARG A 344 2.76 -8.46 3.42
CA ARG A 344 1.97 -7.48 4.18
C ARG A 344 1.58 -8.00 5.57
N GLY A 345 1.19 -9.28 5.67
CA GLY A 345 0.88 -9.92 6.95
C GLY A 345 2.07 -9.93 7.90
N VAL A 346 3.26 -10.30 7.41
CA VAL A 346 4.51 -10.25 8.19
C VAL A 346 4.81 -8.82 8.63
N SER A 347 4.70 -7.86 7.72
CA SER A 347 5.00 -6.45 7.99
C SER A 347 4.03 -5.77 8.96
N ALA A 348 2.87 -6.36 9.22
CA ALA A 348 1.89 -5.81 10.17
C ALA A 348 2.45 -5.70 11.60
N LEU A 349 3.44 -6.54 11.95
CA LEU A 349 4.12 -6.48 13.24
C LEU A 349 5.21 -5.40 13.32
N ALA A 350 5.59 -4.78 12.21
CA ALA A 350 6.70 -3.83 12.16
C ALA A 350 6.53 -2.60 13.09
N PRO A 351 5.35 -1.94 13.17
CA PRO A 351 5.18 -0.82 14.09
C PRO A 351 5.37 -1.21 15.56
N PHE A 352 4.87 -2.39 15.96
CA PHE A 352 5.06 -2.91 17.31
C PHE A 352 6.53 -3.27 17.60
N ALA A 353 7.18 -3.96 16.68
CA ALA A 353 8.58 -4.35 16.82
C ALA A 353 9.50 -3.11 16.91
N LEU A 354 9.27 -2.11 16.07
CA LEU A 354 10.02 -0.86 16.12
C LEU A 354 9.77 -0.07 17.41
N ALA A 355 8.55 -0.09 17.94
CA ALA A 355 8.23 0.50 19.23
C ALA A 355 9.05 -0.13 20.38
N GLY A 356 9.24 -1.46 20.33
CA GLY A 356 10.10 -2.18 21.28
C GLY A 356 11.57 -1.76 21.14
N LEU A 357 12.07 -1.71 19.91
CA LEU A 357 13.45 -1.36 19.59
C LEU A 357 13.78 0.09 19.94
N ALA A 358 12.85 1.01 19.69
CA ALA A 358 13.02 2.43 20.00
C ALA A 358 13.24 2.72 21.48
N LYS A 359 12.86 1.83 22.39
CA LYS A 359 13.17 1.95 23.82
C LYS A 359 14.67 1.84 24.14
N SER A 360 15.42 1.10 23.35
CA SER A 360 16.85 0.84 23.57
C SER A 360 17.75 1.70 22.70
N ILE A 361 17.38 1.97 21.46
CA ILE A 361 18.22 2.68 20.48
C ILE A 361 17.61 3.99 19.95
N GLY A 362 16.45 4.42 20.49
CA GLY A 362 15.72 5.58 20.01
C GLY A 362 15.02 5.35 18.67
N PHE A 363 14.20 6.32 18.25
CA PHE A 363 13.53 6.25 16.95
C PHE A 363 14.50 6.44 15.79
N SER A 364 15.53 7.28 15.94
CA SER A 364 16.58 7.45 14.94
C SER A 364 17.28 6.13 14.62
N GLY A 365 17.69 5.38 15.66
CA GLY A 365 18.27 4.06 15.52
C GLY A 365 17.27 3.06 14.89
N GLY A 366 16.01 3.12 15.28
CA GLY A 366 14.96 2.32 14.71
C GLY A 366 14.73 2.56 13.20
N LEU A 367 14.79 3.82 12.75
CA LEU A 367 14.71 4.17 11.34
C LEU A 367 15.92 3.63 10.54
N ILE A 368 17.12 3.64 11.13
CA ILE A 368 18.31 3.04 10.51
C ILE A 368 18.14 1.52 10.38
N VAL A 369 17.58 0.85 11.39
CA VAL A 369 17.24 -0.58 11.28
C VAL A 369 16.19 -0.81 10.18
N CYS A 370 15.18 0.06 10.04
CA CYS A 370 14.24 -0.03 8.92
C CYS A 370 14.94 0.07 7.56
N ALA A 371 15.99 0.89 7.44
CA ALA A 371 16.76 1.01 6.21
C ALA A 371 17.48 -0.31 5.84
N SER A 372 17.92 -1.11 6.82
CA SER A 372 18.53 -2.41 6.55
C SER A 372 17.56 -3.40 5.90
N PHE A 373 16.28 -3.34 6.23
CA PHE A 373 15.26 -4.16 5.57
C PHE A 373 15.13 -3.81 4.07
N PHE A 374 15.24 -2.54 3.69
CA PHE A 374 15.23 -2.15 2.28
C PHE A 374 16.49 -2.62 1.55
N ALA A 375 17.66 -2.54 2.19
CA ALA A 375 18.91 -3.07 1.63
C ALA A 375 18.80 -4.59 1.40
N LEU A 376 18.28 -5.34 2.37
CA LEU A 376 18.05 -6.78 2.24
C LEU A 376 17.01 -7.08 1.16
N ALA A 377 15.93 -6.30 1.06
CA ALA A 377 14.95 -6.46 -0.02
C ALA A 377 15.57 -6.23 -1.39
N ALA A 378 16.46 -5.23 -1.53
CA ALA A 378 17.20 -4.99 -2.77
C ALA A 378 18.11 -6.17 -3.13
N LEU A 379 18.80 -6.76 -2.16
CA LEU A 379 19.60 -7.98 -2.37
C LEU A 379 18.73 -9.15 -2.85
N VAL A 380 17.58 -9.39 -2.21
CA VAL A 380 16.64 -10.44 -2.63
C VAL A 380 16.13 -10.18 -4.05
N ALA A 381 15.85 -8.92 -4.40
CA ALA A 381 15.44 -8.54 -5.75
C ALA A 381 16.50 -8.89 -6.81
N THR A 382 17.80 -8.90 -6.45
CA THR A 382 18.87 -9.33 -7.38
C THR A 382 18.85 -10.84 -7.67
N ALA A 383 18.28 -11.64 -6.78
CA ALA A 383 18.16 -13.10 -6.95
C ALA A 383 16.90 -13.52 -7.72
N LEU A 384 15.95 -12.59 -7.92
CA LEU A 384 14.73 -12.86 -8.71
C LEU A 384 15.03 -12.89 -10.22
N PRO A 385 14.24 -13.60 -11.03
CA PRO A 385 14.46 -13.69 -12.48
C PRO A 385 14.45 -12.33 -13.16
N ARG A 386 15.28 -12.18 -14.20
CA ARG A 386 15.14 -11.09 -15.17
C ARG A 386 13.99 -11.43 -16.09
N ILE A 387 12.98 -10.60 -16.11
CA ILE A 387 11.89 -10.75 -17.06
C ILE A 387 12.37 -10.16 -18.37
N ASN A 388 12.30 -10.93 -19.47
CA ASN A 388 12.69 -10.45 -20.81
C ASN A 388 11.69 -9.33 -21.21
N GLU A 389 12.17 -8.11 -21.21
CA GLU A 389 11.40 -6.88 -21.43
C GLU A 389 11.28 -6.51 -22.92
N ASN A 390 11.53 -7.46 -23.86
CA ASN A 390 11.32 -7.23 -25.27
C ASN A 390 9.95 -7.78 -25.71
N PRO A 391 8.91 -6.94 -25.82
CA PRO A 391 7.63 -7.34 -26.41
C PRO A 391 7.70 -7.62 -27.92
N GLY A 392 8.88 -7.42 -28.55
CA GLY A 392 9.07 -7.49 -30.01
C GLY A 392 9.61 -8.81 -30.55
N HIS A 393 9.98 -9.78 -29.72
CA HIS A 393 10.41 -11.12 -30.15
C HIS A 393 9.65 -12.22 -29.42
N ALA A 394 8.32 -12.26 -29.60
CA ALA A 394 7.63 -13.53 -29.64
C ALA A 394 8.13 -14.19 -30.95
N THR A 395 9.19 -14.98 -30.87
CA THR A 395 9.51 -15.97 -31.92
C THR A 395 8.24 -16.77 -32.11
N THR A 396 7.59 -16.54 -33.22
CA THR A 396 6.72 -17.50 -33.88
C THR A 396 7.58 -18.75 -34.07
N ALA A 397 7.53 -19.67 -33.12
CA ALA A 397 7.93 -21.05 -33.37
C ALA A 397 6.95 -21.53 -34.44
N ASP A 398 7.45 -21.58 -35.65
CA ASP A 398 6.76 -22.14 -36.81
C ASP A 398 6.49 -23.63 -36.53
N PRO A 399 5.21 -24.05 -36.41
CA PRO A 399 4.89 -25.47 -36.14
C PRO A 399 5.14 -26.38 -37.34
N HIS A 400 5.72 -25.90 -38.43
CA HIS A 400 5.86 -26.61 -39.68
C HIS A 400 7.29 -26.94 -40.13
N SER A 401 8.33 -26.83 -39.28
CA SER A 401 9.70 -27.12 -39.71
C SER A 401 10.18 -28.58 -39.51
N ASP A 402 9.31 -29.53 -39.11
CA ASP A 402 9.67 -30.95 -38.96
C ASP A 402 8.83 -31.88 -39.86
N ALA A 403 8.78 -31.59 -41.17
CA ALA A 403 8.20 -32.54 -42.11
C ALA A 403 8.92 -32.50 -43.47
N SER A 404 10.24 -32.68 -43.48
CA SER A 404 10.92 -33.07 -44.74
C SER A 404 12.38 -33.51 -44.47
N VAL A 405 12.60 -34.63 -43.86
CA VAL A 405 13.78 -35.49 -44.11
C VAL A 405 13.39 -36.92 -43.77
N THR A 406 12.78 -37.64 -44.71
CA THR A 406 12.93 -39.07 -44.99
C THR A 406 12.24 -39.36 -46.32
N ALA A 407 12.98 -39.35 -47.40
CA ALA A 407 12.79 -40.17 -48.57
C ALA A 407 14.18 -40.53 -49.15
#